data_9afcf31e78168059c2f69ec7fb0c25e4
#
_entry.id   9afcf31e78168059c2f69ec7fb0c25e4
#
_cell.length_a   1.000
_cell.length_b   1.000
_cell.length_c   1.000
_cell.angle_alpha   90.00
_cell.angle_beta   90.00
_cell.angle_gamma   90.00
#
_symmetry.space_group_name_H-M   'P 1'
#
loop_
_entity.id
_entity.type
_entity.pdbx_description
1 polymer ?
#
loop_
_entity_poly.entity_id
_entity_poly.type
_entity_poly.pdbx_seq_one_letter_code
_entity_poly.pdbx_strand_id
1 'polypeptide(L)'
;MTLKHEKRNMIFAGLVIGVIASLLVLFGNPKNMGFCIACFLRDTAGGLGLHSAAAVQYIRPEIIGLVLGSFLMAISHKEFSARGGSAPVTRFVLGIFVMVGCLMFLGCPFRMILRLAGGDLNALLGLAGFVCGILAGVFFLNKGYTLKRSYQL
;
A
#
# COMPACT_ATOMS: atom_id res chain seq x y z
N MET A 1 9.29 8.51 -28.60
CA MET A 1 8.58 7.24 -28.82
C MET A 1 8.42 6.39 -27.55
N THR A 2 9.21 6.61 -26.51
CA THR A 2 9.25 5.89 -25.22
C THR A 2 8.06 6.16 -24.31
N LEU A 3 7.60 7.39 -24.15
CA LEU A 3 6.50 7.78 -23.25
C LEU A 3 5.15 7.10 -23.56
N LYS A 4 4.87 6.79 -24.81
CA LYS A 4 3.63 6.11 -25.21
C LYS A 4 3.64 4.63 -24.83
N HIS A 5 4.81 3.98 -24.86
CA HIS A 5 5.00 2.60 -24.44
C HIS A 5 4.90 2.46 -22.91
N GLU A 6 5.49 3.38 -22.15
CA GLU A 6 5.38 3.38 -20.69
C GLU A 6 3.93 3.55 -20.21
N LYS A 7 3.20 4.51 -20.79
CA LYS A 7 1.78 4.70 -20.45
C LYS A 7 0.94 3.45 -20.75
N ARG A 8 1.18 2.80 -21.86
CA ARG A 8 0.47 1.55 -22.22
C ARG A 8 0.77 0.44 -21.23
N ASN A 9 2.02 0.28 -20.84
CA ASN A 9 2.42 -0.75 -19.88
C ASN A 9 1.83 -0.49 -18.48
N MET A 10 1.75 0.78 -18.04
CA MET A 10 1.07 1.15 -16.79
C MET A 10 -0.42 0.84 -16.81
N ILE A 11 -1.11 1.14 -17.93
CA ILE A 11 -2.54 0.85 -18.08
C ILE A 11 -2.77 -0.66 -18.07
N PHE A 12 -1.94 -1.42 -18.78
CA PHE A 12 -2.03 -2.88 -18.81
C PHE A 12 -1.77 -3.49 -17.42
N ALA A 13 -0.74 -3.03 -16.72
CA ALA A 13 -0.46 -3.48 -15.35
C ALA A 13 -1.63 -3.16 -14.41
N GLY A 14 -2.20 -1.95 -14.48
CA GLY A 14 -3.38 -1.57 -13.70
C GLY A 14 -4.60 -2.46 -13.99
N LEU A 15 -4.83 -2.80 -15.26
CA LEU A 15 -5.92 -3.69 -15.66
C LEU A 15 -5.71 -5.11 -15.11
N VAL A 16 -4.51 -5.66 -15.22
CA VAL A 16 -4.17 -7.00 -14.68
C VAL A 16 -4.36 -7.03 -13.16
N ILE A 17 -3.85 -6.02 -12.44
CA ILE A 17 -4.02 -5.92 -10.97
C ILE A 17 -5.51 -5.81 -10.61
N GLY A 18 -6.29 -5.02 -11.35
CA GLY A 18 -7.74 -4.87 -11.13
C GLY A 18 -8.49 -6.18 -11.31
N VAL A 19 -8.19 -6.94 -12.37
CA VAL A 19 -8.79 -8.26 -12.62
C VAL A 19 -8.41 -9.25 -11.50
N ILE A 20 -7.14 -9.31 -11.11
CA ILE A 20 -6.68 -10.19 -10.02
C ILE A 20 -7.37 -9.80 -8.71
N ALA A 21 -7.48 -8.52 -8.39
CA ALA A 21 -8.18 -8.07 -7.18
C ALA A 21 -9.65 -8.49 -7.17
N SER A 22 -10.34 -8.39 -8.30
CA SER A 22 -11.74 -8.84 -8.44
C SER A 22 -11.88 -10.35 -8.29
N LEU A 23 -10.95 -11.12 -8.88
CA LEU A 23 -10.92 -12.58 -8.73
C LEU A 23 -10.67 -13.00 -7.28
N LEU A 24 -9.78 -12.33 -6.56
CA LEU A 24 -9.54 -12.61 -5.14
C LEU A 24 -10.79 -12.37 -4.28
N VAL A 25 -11.59 -11.35 -4.59
CA VAL A 25 -12.88 -11.11 -3.92
C VAL A 25 -13.87 -12.25 -4.21
N LEU A 26 -13.90 -12.76 -5.44
CA LEU A 26 -14.80 -13.83 -5.85
C LEU A 26 -14.42 -15.19 -5.25
N PHE A 27 -13.15 -15.52 -5.17
CA PHE A 27 -12.66 -16.86 -4.82
C PHE A 27 -12.32 -17.08 -3.35
N GLY A 28 -12.64 -16.16 -2.46
CA GLY A 28 -12.59 -16.54 -1.05
C GLY A 28 -11.93 -15.59 -0.08
N ASN A 29 -11.54 -14.42 -0.49
CA ASN A 29 -11.16 -13.41 0.50
C ASN A 29 -12.43 -12.87 1.20
N PRO A 30 -12.34 -12.57 2.53
CA PRO A 30 -13.47 -11.99 3.25
C PRO A 30 -14.04 -10.78 2.51
N LYS A 31 -15.34 -10.59 2.59
CA LYS A 31 -16.12 -9.56 1.87
C LYS A 31 -15.35 -8.23 1.73
N ASN A 32 -15.15 -7.79 0.49
CA ASN A 32 -14.50 -6.55 0.11
C ASN A 32 -13.01 -6.40 0.55
N MET A 33 -12.32 -7.48 0.89
CA MET A 33 -10.89 -7.38 1.20
C MET A 33 -10.01 -7.39 -0.04
N GLY A 34 -10.34 -8.14 -1.07
CA GLY A 34 -9.64 -8.21 -2.34
C GLY A 34 -8.12 -8.12 -2.20
N PHE A 35 -7.58 -6.97 -2.53
CA PHE A 35 -6.16 -6.66 -2.43
C PHE A 35 -5.93 -5.54 -1.40
N CYS A 36 -5.85 -5.90 -0.11
CA CYS A 36 -5.66 -4.94 0.99
C CYS A 36 -4.38 -5.22 1.76
N ILE A 37 -3.29 -4.53 1.42
CA ILE A 37 -1.97 -4.72 2.05
C ILE A 37 -2.02 -4.46 3.57
N ALA A 38 -2.67 -3.39 4.02
CA ALA A 38 -2.81 -3.08 5.44
C ALA A 38 -3.55 -4.18 6.21
N CYS A 39 -4.62 -4.75 5.60
CA CYS A 39 -5.36 -5.85 6.19
C CYS A 39 -4.52 -7.13 6.25
N PHE A 40 -3.76 -7.43 5.21
CA PHE A 40 -2.89 -8.61 5.17
C PHE A 40 -1.78 -8.53 6.21
N LEU A 41 -1.19 -7.34 6.42
CA LEU A 41 -0.19 -7.11 7.47
C LEU A 41 -0.79 -7.29 8.85
N ARG A 42 -2.01 -6.77 9.10
CA ARG A 42 -2.73 -6.98 10.35
C ARG A 42 -2.99 -8.46 10.61
N ASP A 43 -3.51 -9.18 9.61
CA ASP A 43 -3.83 -10.60 9.73
C ASP A 43 -2.58 -11.43 10.02
N THR A 44 -1.46 -11.12 9.35
CA THR A 44 -0.16 -11.75 9.58
C THR A 44 0.38 -11.45 10.99
N ALA A 45 0.23 -10.21 11.46
CA ALA A 45 0.59 -9.84 12.84
C ALA A 45 -0.22 -10.63 13.86
N GLY A 46 -1.51 -10.86 13.61
CA GLY A 46 -2.35 -11.73 14.42
C GLY A 46 -1.92 -13.19 14.36
N GLY A 47 -1.59 -13.70 13.18
CA GLY A 47 -1.07 -15.06 13.00
C GLY A 47 0.28 -15.30 13.72
N LEU A 48 1.07 -14.24 13.91
CA LEU A 48 2.31 -14.26 14.70
C LEU A 48 2.08 -14.04 16.20
N GLY A 49 0.83 -13.90 16.65
CA GLY A 49 0.48 -13.72 18.05
C GLY A 49 0.68 -12.31 18.61
N LEU A 50 0.88 -11.31 17.74
CA LEU A 50 1.07 -9.91 18.16
C LEU A 50 -0.22 -9.22 18.61
N HIS A 51 -1.38 -9.81 18.32
CA HIS A 51 -2.70 -9.42 18.84
C HIS A 51 -3.63 -10.63 18.92
N SER A 52 -4.70 -10.52 19.72
CA SER A 52 -5.63 -11.63 20.03
C SER A 52 -7.01 -11.51 19.38
N ALA A 53 -7.17 -10.70 18.33
CA ALA A 53 -8.44 -10.57 17.63
C ALA A 53 -8.72 -11.81 16.77
N ALA A 54 -9.57 -12.72 17.26
CA ALA A 54 -9.79 -14.05 16.71
C ALA A 54 -10.17 -14.12 15.22
N ALA A 55 -10.84 -13.08 14.69
CA ALA A 55 -11.28 -13.04 13.29
C ALA A 55 -10.16 -12.78 12.27
N VAL A 56 -8.93 -12.45 12.71
CA VAL A 56 -7.86 -11.94 11.86
C VAL A 56 -6.49 -12.50 12.27
N GLN A 57 -6.44 -13.79 12.59
CA GLN A 57 -5.24 -14.48 13.06
C GLN A 57 -4.79 -15.54 12.05
N TYR A 58 -4.34 -15.13 10.86
CA TYR A 58 -3.73 -16.06 9.92
C TYR A 58 -2.69 -15.40 9.03
N ILE A 59 -1.68 -16.18 8.68
CA ILE A 59 -0.59 -15.74 7.80
C ILE A 59 -1.13 -15.66 6.37
N ARG A 60 -0.96 -14.51 5.75
CA ARG A 60 -1.38 -14.24 4.38
C ARG A 60 -0.23 -14.50 3.40
N PRO A 61 -0.33 -15.54 2.57
CA PRO A 61 0.71 -15.85 1.57
C PRO A 61 0.82 -14.77 0.49
N GLU A 62 -0.22 -13.95 0.30
CA GLU A 62 -0.26 -12.86 -0.67
C GLU A 62 0.85 -11.83 -0.44
N ILE A 63 1.23 -11.57 0.83
CA ILE A 63 2.35 -10.67 1.17
C ILE A 63 3.67 -11.23 0.68
N ILE A 64 3.90 -12.53 0.88
CA ILE A 64 5.12 -13.21 0.45
C ILE A 64 5.24 -13.12 -1.07
N GLY A 65 4.14 -13.40 -1.78
CA GLY A 65 4.07 -13.27 -3.23
C GLY A 65 4.38 -11.86 -3.74
N LEU A 66 3.87 -10.85 -3.05
CA LEU A 66 4.10 -9.44 -3.41
C LEU A 66 5.57 -9.04 -3.20
N VAL A 67 6.17 -9.44 -2.08
CA VAL A 67 7.60 -9.16 -1.78
C VAL A 67 8.51 -9.89 -2.77
N LEU A 68 8.27 -11.19 -3.01
CA LEU A 68 9.06 -11.97 -3.96
C LEU A 68 8.91 -11.46 -5.38
N GLY A 69 7.69 -11.14 -5.82
CA GLY A 69 7.42 -10.59 -7.15
C GLY A 69 8.13 -9.26 -7.38
N SER A 70 8.05 -8.32 -6.42
CA SER A 70 8.74 -7.04 -6.51
C SER A 70 10.27 -7.20 -6.51
N PHE A 71 10.80 -8.12 -5.70
CA PHE A 71 12.22 -8.41 -5.64
C PHE A 71 12.75 -9.01 -6.95
N LEU A 72 12.05 -9.99 -7.53
CA LEU A 72 12.41 -10.60 -8.80
C LEU A 72 12.40 -9.58 -9.95
N MET A 73 11.40 -8.69 -9.98
CA MET A 73 11.32 -7.62 -10.98
C MET A 73 12.45 -6.60 -10.81
N ALA A 74 12.78 -6.21 -9.58
CA ALA A 74 13.88 -5.29 -9.31
C ALA A 74 15.24 -5.86 -9.78
N ILE A 75 15.47 -7.17 -9.59
CA ILE A 75 16.68 -7.82 -10.08
C ILE A 75 16.68 -7.90 -11.61
N SER A 76 15.58 -8.31 -12.22
CA SER A 76 15.50 -8.49 -13.68
C SER A 76 15.70 -7.18 -14.45
N HIS A 77 15.24 -6.07 -13.90
CA HIS A 77 15.42 -4.73 -14.47
C HIS A 77 16.72 -4.03 -14.03
N LYS A 78 17.58 -4.70 -13.24
CA LYS A 78 18.82 -4.13 -12.71
C LYS A 78 18.61 -2.82 -11.91
N GLU A 79 17.43 -2.65 -11.35
CA GLU A 79 17.07 -1.50 -10.53
C GLU A 79 17.34 -1.73 -9.03
N PHE A 80 17.87 -2.90 -8.70
CA PHE A 80 18.23 -3.24 -7.33
C PHE A 80 19.44 -2.45 -6.88
N SER A 81 19.19 -1.30 -6.24
CA SER A 81 20.23 -0.49 -5.63
C SER A 81 19.96 -0.32 -4.14
N ALA A 82 20.91 -0.72 -3.31
CA ALA A 82 20.85 -0.49 -1.87
C ALA A 82 21.03 1.02 -1.60
N ARG A 83 19.93 1.75 -1.57
CA ARG A 83 19.94 3.17 -1.17
C ARG A 83 19.68 3.25 0.33
N GLY A 84 20.71 3.65 1.09
CA GLY A 84 20.56 3.96 2.50
C GLY A 84 19.46 5.01 2.69
N GLY A 85 18.40 4.63 3.38
CA GLY A 85 17.29 5.55 3.65
C GLY A 85 17.68 6.57 4.72
N SER A 86 17.14 7.80 4.61
CA SER A 86 17.25 8.80 5.67
C SER A 86 16.52 8.33 6.93
N ALA A 87 17.05 8.68 8.11
CA ALA A 87 16.47 8.57 9.46
C ALA A 87 15.49 7.39 9.69
N PRO A 88 15.96 6.22 10.14
CA PRO A 88 15.11 5.04 10.33
C PRO A 88 13.96 5.28 11.32
N VAL A 89 14.21 6.06 12.38
CA VAL A 89 13.21 6.41 13.39
C VAL A 89 12.04 7.21 12.80
N THR A 90 12.33 8.20 11.97
CA THR A 90 11.29 9.00 11.31
C THR A 90 10.43 8.14 10.39
N ARG A 91 11.03 7.22 9.64
CA ARG A 91 10.29 6.29 8.78
C ARG A 91 9.42 5.33 9.57
N PHE A 92 9.92 4.85 10.69
CA PHE A 92 9.16 3.99 11.60
C PHE A 92 7.93 4.71 12.14
N VAL A 93 8.09 5.93 12.67
CA VAL A 93 6.99 6.74 13.18
C VAL A 93 5.96 7.05 12.07
N LEU A 94 6.41 7.47 10.90
CA LEU A 94 5.52 7.71 9.76
C LEU A 94 4.79 6.43 9.33
N GLY A 95 5.45 5.27 9.37
CA GLY A 95 4.82 3.98 9.09
C GLY A 95 3.70 3.64 10.06
N ILE A 96 3.88 3.93 11.36
CA ILE A 96 2.83 3.80 12.37
C ILE A 96 1.62 4.68 12.02
N PHE A 97 1.84 5.96 11.71
CA PHE A 97 0.74 6.87 11.35
C PHE A 97 -0.02 6.41 10.10
N VAL A 98 0.70 5.97 9.08
CA VAL A 98 0.08 5.41 7.85
C VAL A 98 -0.75 4.19 8.19
N MET A 99 -0.22 3.27 9.00
CA MET A 99 -0.93 2.04 9.36
C MET A 99 -2.18 2.32 10.19
N VAL A 100 -2.10 3.23 11.18
CA VAL A 100 -3.24 3.68 11.97
C VAL A 100 -4.30 4.31 11.07
N GLY A 101 -3.91 5.21 10.17
CA GLY A 101 -4.83 5.83 9.22
C GLY A 101 -5.53 4.80 8.32
N CYS A 102 -4.79 3.84 7.77
CA CYS A 102 -5.36 2.76 6.96
C CYS A 102 -6.34 1.88 7.75
N LEU A 103 -6.06 1.62 9.02
CA LEU A 103 -6.94 0.80 9.86
C LEU A 103 -8.20 1.55 10.28
N MET A 104 -8.12 2.85 10.55
CA MET A 104 -9.29 3.68 10.88
C MET A 104 -10.31 3.73 9.73
N PHE A 105 -9.86 3.82 8.49
CA PHE A 105 -10.73 3.79 7.30
C PHE A 105 -11.03 2.38 6.78
N LEU A 106 -10.68 1.35 7.56
CA LEU A 106 -10.91 -0.06 7.24
C LEU A 106 -10.25 -0.53 5.94
N GLY A 107 -9.11 0.05 5.57
CA GLY A 107 -8.34 -0.46 4.44
C GLY A 107 -7.34 0.51 3.84
N CYS A 108 -6.46 -0.04 3.02
CA CYS A 108 -5.55 0.74 2.18
C CYS A 108 -6.31 1.41 1.01
N PRO A 109 -5.70 2.35 0.28
CA PRO A 109 -6.34 3.02 -0.85
C PRO A 109 -6.94 2.08 -1.89
N PHE A 110 -6.32 0.93 -2.17
CA PHE A 110 -6.86 -0.07 -3.08
C PHE A 110 -8.20 -0.65 -2.60
N ARG A 111 -8.30 -0.95 -1.32
CA ARG A 111 -9.56 -1.43 -0.74
C ARG A 111 -10.62 -0.33 -0.73
N MET A 112 -10.26 0.92 -0.53
CA MET A 112 -11.20 2.05 -0.61
C MET A 112 -11.83 2.14 -2.00
N ILE A 113 -11.04 1.95 -3.06
CA ILE A 113 -11.55 1.93 -4.44
C ILE A 113 -12.51 0.74 -4.66
N LEU A 114 -12.17 -0.45 -4.17
CA LEU A 114 -13.04 -1.62 -4.26
C LEU A 114 -14.36 -1.43 -3.48
N ARG A 115 -14.30 -0.83 -2.30
CA ARG A 115 -15.48 -0.51 -1.50
C ARG A 115 -16.36 0.54 -2.17
N LEU A 116 -15.75 1.56 -2.77
CA LEU A 116 -16.47 2.58 -3.53
C LEU A 116 -17.18 1.96 -4.74
N ALA A 117 -16.52 1.06 -5.47
CA ALA A 117 -17.14 0.29 -6.56
C ALA A 117 -18.30 -0.60 -6.07
N GLY A 118 -18.25 -1.06 -4.82
CA GLY A 118 -19.32 -1.79 -4.15
C GLY A 118 -20.43 -0.91 -3.56
N GLY A 119 -20.39 0.41 -3.75
CA GLY A 119 -21.43 1.35 -3.30
C GLY A 119 -21.25 1.93 -1.89
N ASP A 120 -20.10 1.75 -1.26
CA ASP A 120 -19.82 2.28 0.08
C ASP A 120 -19.33 3.74 0.02
N LEU A 121 -20.24 4.68 0.28
CA LEU A 121 -19.94 6.13 0.26
C LEU A 121 -18.94 6.57 1.34
N ASN A 122 -18.79 5.82 2.44
CA ASN A 122 -17.78 6.14 3.45
C ASN A 122 -16.35 6.00 2.89
N ALA A 123 -16.15 5.12 1.91
CA ALA A 123 -14.87 4.98 1.22
C ALA A 123 -14.50 6.23 0.42
N LEU A 124 -15.47 6.99 -0.05
CA LEU A 124 -15.24 8.26 -0.75
C LEU A 124 -14.61 9.32 0.17
N LEU A 125 -15.10 9.43 1.41
CA LEU A 125 -14.51 10.35 2.40
C LEU A 125 -13.07 9.96 2.72
N GLY A 126 -12.80 8.66 2.88
CA GLY A 126 -11.44 8.16 3.10
C GLY A 126 -10.50 8.46 1.92
N LEU A 127 -10.97 8.28 0.69
CA LEU A 127 -10.20 8.58 -0.51
C LEU A 127 -9.94 10.08 -0.67
N ALA A 128 -10.94 10.93 -0.40
CA ALA A 128 -10.79 12.38 -0.40
C ALA A 128 -9.74 12.83 0.64
N GLY A 129 -9.80 12.31 1.86
CA GLY A 129 -8.81 12.56 2.91
C GLY A 129 -7.39 12.13 2.50
N PHE A 130 -7.27 10.99 1.83
CA PHE A 130 -6.00 10.50 1.29
C PHE A 130 -5.40 11.45 0.24
N VAL A 131 -6.22 11.91 -0.71
CA VAL A 131 -5.79 12.88 -1.74
C VAL A 131 -5.39 14.22 -1.10
N CYS A 132 -6.19 14.73 -0.17
CA CYS A 132 -5.85 15.96 0.56
C CYS A 132 -4.53 15.81 1.36
N GLY A 133 -4.30 14.64 1.97
CA GLY A 133 -3.05 14.34 2.67
C GLY A 133 -1.83 14.36 1.74
N ILE A 134 -1.96 13.78 0.55
CA ILE A 134 -0.89 13.81 -0.47
C ILE A 134 -0.61 15.26 -0.90
N LEU A 135 -1.65 16.03 -1.21
CA LEU A 135 -1.49 17.44 -1.63
C LEU A 135 -0.83 18.29 -0.54
N ALA A 136 -1.24 18.11 0.71
CA ALA A 136 -0.60 18.77 1.85
C ALA A 136 0.88 18.36 1.96
N GLY A 137 1.20 17.06 1.86
CA GLY A 137 2.57 16.58 1.88
C GLY A 137 3.44 17.18 0.77
N VAL A 138 2.94 17.21 -0.45
CA VAL A 138 3.62 17.83 -1.60
C VAL A 138 3.85 19.33 -1.35
N PHE A 139 2.85 20.03 -0.82
CA PHE A 139 2.97 21.46 -0.50
C PHE A 139 4.09 21.71 0.54
N PHE A 140 4.15 20.91 1.61
CA PHE A 140 5.21 21.02 2.62
C PHE A 140 6.60 20.72 2.03
N LEU A 141 6.72 19.71 1.18
CA LEU A 141 7.97 19.37 0.52
C LEU A 141 8.43 20.49 -0.42
N ASN A 142 7.51 21.08 -1.18
CA ASN A 142 7.83 22.18 -2.09
C ASN A 142 8.26 23.48 -1.37
N LYS A 143 7.76 23.71 -0.14
CA LYS A 143 8.20 24.83 0.71
C LYS A 143 9.55 24.60 1.40
N GLY A 144 10.23 23.49 1.13
CA GLY A 144 11.57 23.22 1.67
C GLY A 144 11.59 22.73 3.12
N TYR A 145 10.45 22.32 3.68
CA TYR A 145 10.40 21.61 4.95
C TYR A 145 10.92 20.17 4.80
N THR A 146 12.05 20.04 4.12
CA THR A 146 12.79 18.79 4.15
C THR A 146 13.44 18.66 5.50
N LEU A 147 13.20 17.59 6.22
CA LEU A 147 14.00 17.19 7.37
C LEU A 147 15.46 17.22 6.90
N LYS A 148 16.19 18.26 7.34
CA LYS A 148 17.57 18.54 6.95
C LYS A 148 18.34 17.23 7.07
N ARG A 149 18.94 16.79 5.98
CA ARG A 149 19.76 15.59 5.89
C ARG A 149 20.88 15.68 6.94
N SER A 150 20.63 15.18 8.13
CA SER A 150 21.60 15.13 9.23
C SER A 150 22.35 13.81 9.22
N TYR A 151 22.94 13.44 8.08
CA TYR A 151 23.94 12.39 8.00
C TYR A 151 24.83 12.67 6.79
N GLN A 152 25.73 13.63 6.96
CA GLN A 152 27.05 13.53 6.39
C GLN A 152 27.96 12.96 7.48
N LEU A 153 28.25 11.70 7.43
CA LEU A 153 29.46 11.05 7.90
C LEU A 153 29.79 9.94 6.92
#